data_652c2675e5e364b0a040801b47320138
#
_entry.id   652c2675e5e364b0a040801b47320138
#
_cell.length_a   1.000
_cell.length_b   1.000
_cell.length_c   1.000
_cell.angle_alpha   90.00
_cell.angle_beta   90.00
_cell.angle_gamma   90.00
#
_symmetry.space_group_name_H-M   'P 1'
#
loop_
_entity.id
_entity.type
_entity.pdbx_description
1 polymer ?
#
loop_
_entity_poly.entity_id
_entity_poly.type
_entity_poly.pdbx_seq_one_letter_code
_entity_poly.pdbx_strand_id
1 'polypeptide(L)'
;MAAPRIALIHALRLSPPPIMEAFARLWPEPVLMNLLDDSLSADLARDGVLTPAMTQRFLDLAAYARRTGADAILFTCSAFGPCIEAVKAAHPAIPVLKPNEAMIDAALDAAPSGRIGLIATFRPTFASMRPEFAAASAARGIALDLREGFAEGAMAALERGDGAAHDARAAEAAKGLGDCEAIALAQFSLARAAPVVAKATGRPVLTTPDSAVARLRSLLAA
;
A
#
# COMPACT_ATOMS: atom_id res chain seq x y z
N MET A 1 -21.19 14.56 -13.96
CA MET A 1 -20.95 14.56 -12.51
C MET A 1 -19.64 15.28 -12.23
N ALA A 2 -19.48 15.96 -11.10
CA ALA A 2 -18.19 16.55 -10.74
C ALA A 2 -17.15 15.44 -10.51
N ALA A 3 -15.87 15.74 -10.80
CA ALA A 3 -14.79 14.80 -10.53
C ALA A 3 -14.70 14.51 -9.01
N PRO A 4 -14.56 13.25 -8.58
CA PRO A 4 -14.47 12.91 -7.17
C PRO A 4 -13.22 13.52 -6.54
N ARG A 5 -13.33 13.94 -5.28
CA ARG A 5 -12.21 14.46 -4.50
C ARG A 5 -11.68 13.36 -3.57
N ILE A 6 -10.40 13.03 -3.69
CA ILE A 6 -9.77 11.98 -2.91
C ILE A 6 -8.69 12.59 -2.00
N ALA A 7 -8.81 12.38 -0.69
CA ALA A 7 -7.78 12.73 0.26
C ALA A 7 -6.74 11.62 0.37
N LEU A 8 -5.48 11.96 0.12
CA LEU A 8 -4.32 11.11 0.31
C LEU A 8 -3.60 11.56 1.59
N ILE A 9 -3.62 10.72 2.63
CA ILE A 9 -3.05 11.06 3.94
C ILE A 9 -1.74 10.29 4.15
N HIS A 10 -0.67 11.04 4.33
CA HIS A 10 0.71 10.55 4.36
C HIS A 10 1.36 10.75 5.73
N ALA A 11 2.14 9.77 6.18
CA ALA A 11 3.01 9.86 7.34
C ALA A 11 4.51 9.91 6.97
N LEU A 12 4.83 9.90 5.65
CA LEU A 12 6.19 9.93 5.12
C LEU A 12 6.25 10.80 3.85
N ARG A 13 7.30 11.61 3.73
CA ARG A 13 7.55 12.49 2.57
C ARG A 13 7.73 11.73 1.24
N LEU A 14 8.14 10.46 1.29
CA LEU A 14 8.38 9.64 0.10
C LEU A 14 7.10 8.93 -0.41
N SER A 15 5.98 9.04 0.31
CA SER A 15 4.74 8.37 -0.07
C SER A 15 3.94 9.07 -1.19
N PRO A 16 3.91 10.43 -1.31
CA PRO A 16 3.12 11.09 -2.32
C PRO A 16 3.49 10.73 -3.77
N PRO A 17 4.76 10.74 -4.22
CA PRO A 17 5.08 10.52 -5.63
C PRO A 17 4.52 9.21 -6.20
N PRO A 18 4.72 8.02 -5.60
CA PRO A 18 4.23 6.77 -6.17
C PRO A 18 2.71 6.71 -6.34
N ILE A 19 1.94 7.26 -5.40
CA ILE A 19 0.48 7.25 -5.52
C ILE A 19 -0.02 8.29 -6.53
N MET A 20 0.61 9.45 -6.60
CA MET A 20 0.29 10.46 -7.61
C MET A 20 0.56 9.95 -9.03
N GLU A 21 1.67 9.26 -9.25
CA GLU A 21 2.00 8.59 -10.52
C GLU A 21 0.98 7.50 -10.88
N ALA A 22 0.54 6.70 -9.90
CA ALA A 22 -0.48 5.68 -10.11
C ALA A 22 -1.82 6.30 -10.53
N PHE A 23 -2.26 7.39 -9.88
CA PHE A 23 -3.47 8.11 -10.29
C PHE A 23 -3.33 8.70 -11.70
N ALA A 24 -2.23 9.38 -11.99
CA ALA A 24 -2.00 9.98 -13.31
C ALA A 24 -2.07 8.95 -14.45
N ARG A 25 -1.64 7.71 -14.20
CA ARG A 25 -1.63 6.63 -15.18
C ARG A 25 -2.96 5.87 -15.28
N LEU A 26 -3.61 5.62 -14.15
CA LEU A 26 -4.75 4.69 -14.08
C LEU A 26 -6.10 5.40 -13.96
N TRP A 27 -6.13 6.57 -13.35
CA TRP A 27 -7.35 7.33 -13.10
C TRP A 27 -7.03 8.82 -12.87
N PRO A 28 -6.83 9.61 -13.94
CA PRO A 28 -6.37 11.01 -13.84
C PRO A 28 -7.48 12.02 -13.50
N GLU A 29 -8.75 11.62 -13.51
CA GLU A 29 -9.89 12.55 -13.37
C GLU A 29 -10.11 13.09 -11.96
N PRO A 30 -9.84 12.33 -10.85
CA PRO A 30 -10.08 12.82 -9.49
C PRO A 30 -9.28 14.06 -9.12
N VAL A 31 -9.88 14.90 -8.28
CA VAL A 31 -9.16 15.97 -7.59
C VAL A 31 -8.43 15.38 -6.39
N LEU A 32 -7.12 15.31 -6.46
CA LEU A 32 -6.29 14.73 -5.39
C LEU A 32 -5.88 15.81 -4.39
N MET A 33 -6.04 15.50 -3.10
CA MET A 33 -5.67 16.36 -1.99
C MET A 33 -4.66 15.62 -1.09
N ASN A 34 -3.39 16.10 -1.09
CA ASN A 34 -2.34 15.51 -0.26
C ASN A 34 -2.30 16.19 1.11
N LEU A 35 -2.41 15.40 2.18
CA LEU A 35 -2.20 15.82 3.55
C LEU A 35 -1.00 15.06 4.11
N LEU A 36 0.03 15.78 4.55
CA LEU A 36 1.25 15.17 5.10
C LEU A 36 1.43 15.60 6.56
N ASP A 37 1.54 14.61 7.43
CA ASP A 37 2.04 14.76 8.79
C ASP A 37 3.24 13.82 8.98
N ASP A 38 4.41 14.27 8.56
CA ASP A 38 5.64 13.47 8.59
C ASP A 38 6.22 13.30 10.01
N SER A 39 5.68 14.01 11.00
CA SER A 39 6.02 13.78 12.40
C SER A 39 5.41 12.50 12.97
N LEU A 40 4.33 11.95 12.39
CA LEU A 40 3.70 10.71 12.84
C LEU A 40 4.68 9.53 12.87
N SER A 41 5.47 9.36 11.81
CA SER A 41 6.45 8.27 11.74
C SER A 41 7.60 8.45 12.72
N ALA A 42 8.05 9.69 12.96
CA ALA A 42 9.09 10.00 13.95
C ALA A 42 8.57 9.74 15.38
N ASP A 43 7.34 10.15 15.67
CA ASP A 43 6.70 9.91 16.96
C ASP A 43 6.51 8.41 17.22
N LEU A 44 6.05 7.64 16.24
CA LEU A 44 5.92 6.18 16.37
C LEU A 44 7.28 5.51 16.60
N ALA A 45 8.33 5.96 15.90
CA ALA A 45 9.68 5.43 16.09
C ALA A 45 10.23 5.73 17.51
N ARG A 46 9.93 6.91 18.07
CA ARG A 46 10.31 7.30 19.43
C ARG A 46 9.54 6.49 20.49
N ASP A 47 8.22 6.37 20.33
CA ASP A 47 7.32 5.81 21.36
C ASP A 47 7.27 4.28 21.29
N GLY A 48 7.60 3.68 20.13
CA GLY A 48 7.61 2.24 19.89
C GLY A 48 6.22 1.57 19.84
N VAL A 49 5.17 2.34 20.11
CA VAL A 49 3.78 1.87 20.14
C VAL A 49 2.82 2.92 19.58
N LEU A 50 1.69 2.47 19.05
CA LEU A 50 0.60 3.38 18.65
C LEU A 50 -0.11 3.89 19.88
N THR A 51 -0.12 5.22 20.07
CA THR A 51 -0.76 5.89 21.22
C THR A 51 -2.17 6.37 20.89
N PRO A 52 -3.05 6.57 21.89
CA PRO A 52 -4.35 7.22 21.68
C PRO A 52 -4.22 8.61 21.04
N ALA A 53 -3.17 9.37 21.37
CA ALA A 53 -2.91 10.67 20.76
C ALA A 53 -2.63 10.56 19.24
N MET A 54 -1.91 9.53 18.78
CA MET A 54 -1.73 9.26 17.36
C MET A 54 -3.05 8.92 16.69
N THR A 55 -3.88 8.08 17.31
CA THR A 55 -5.22 7.78 16.78
C THR A 55 -6.06 9.05 16.63
N GLN A 56 -6.02 9.96 17.60
CA GLN A 56 -6.73 11.23 17.52
C GLN A 56 -6.25 12.08 16.33
N ARG A 57 -4.93 12.14 16.06
CA ARG A 57 -4.39 12.86 14.90
C ARG A 57 -4.91 12.30 13.57
N PHE A 58 -5.05 10.98 13.46
CA PHE A 58 -5.65 10.34 12.28
C PHE A 58 -7.12 10.75 12.11
N LEU A 59 -7.90 10.77 13.19
CA LEU A 59 -9.29 11.24 13.18
C LEU A 59 -9.38 12.72 12.79
N ASP A 60 -8.50 13.57 13.29
CA ASP A 60 -8.48 15.01 13.00
C ASP A 60 -8.13 15.27 11.51
N LEU A 61 -7.14 14.56 10.96
CA LEU A 61 -6.79 14.65 9.55
C LEU A 61 -7.94 14.19 8.64
N ALA A 62 -8.61 13.10 9.01
CA ALA A 62 -9.77 12.60 8.29
C ALA A 62 -10.95 13.57 8.36
N ALA A 63 -11.22 14.13 9.54
CA ALA A 63 -12.26 15.16 9.74
C ALA A 63 -11.96 16.42 8.92
N TYR A 64 -10.69 16.84 8.83
CA TYR A 64 -10.28 17.92 7.93
C TYR A 64 -10.58 17.59 6.47
N ALA A 65 -10.15 16.41 6.02
CA ALA A 65 -10.40 15.94 4.66
C ALA A 65 -11.90 15.96 4.32
N ARG A 66 -12.75 15.50 5.25
CA ARG A 66 -14.21 15.50 5.08
C ARG A 66 -14.77 16.92 4.96
N ARG A 67 -14.31 17.85 5.79
CA ARG A 67 -14.75 19.26 5.71
C ARG A 67 -14.38 19.93 4.40
N THR A 68 -13.33 19.48 3.72
CA THR A 68 -12.95 19.96 2.39
C THR A 68 -13.69 19.26 1.24
N GLY A 69 -14.63 18.37 1.55
CA GLY A 69 -15.46 17.69 0.56
C GLY A 69 -14.81 16.43 -0.03
N ALA A 70 -13.94 15.73 0.71
CA ALA A 70 -13.40 14.46 0.23
C ALA A 70 -14.50 13.40 0.13
N ASP A 71 -14.57 12.73 -1.02
CA ASP A 71 -15.46 11.61 -1.31
C ASP A 71 -14.86 10.28 -0.88
N ALA A 72 -13.55 10.20 -0.75
CA ALA A 72 -12.81 9.04 -0.24
C ALA A 72 -11.52 9.46 0.45
N ILE A 73 -10.98 8.60 1.31
CA ILE A 73 -9.69 8.76 1.98
C ILE A 73 -8.82 7.54 1.73
N LEU A 74 -7.57 7.75 1.32
CA LEU A 74 -6.54 6.73 1.25
C LEU A 74 -5.38 7.10 2.17
N PHE A 75 -5.08 6.26 3.13
CA PHE A 75 -3.85 6.34 3.92
C PHE A 75 -2.72 5.60 3.20
N THR A 76 -1.51 6.14 3.25
CA THR A 76 -0.36 5.61 2.50
C THR A 76 0.74 5.01 3.39
N CYS A 77 0.48 4.82 4.67
CA CYS A 77 1.42 4.22 5.61
C CYS A 77 0.78 3.08 6.39
N SER A 78 1.31 1.85 6.23
CA SER A 78 0.76 0.63 6.83
C SER A 78 1.02 0.50 8.33
N ALA A 79 1.98 1.24 8.89
CA ALA A 79 2.34 1.16 10.30
C ALA A 79 1.22 1.61 11.27
N PHE A 80 0.19 2.29 10.76
CA PHE A 80 -0.89 2.88 11.54
C PHE A 80 -2.24 2.17 11.35
N GLY A 81 -2.25 0.88 11.05
CA GLY A 81 -3.45 0.09 10.79
C GLY A 81 -4.58 0.34 11.81
N PRO A 82 -4.37 0.18 13.13
CA PRO A 82 -5.39 0.44 14.15
C PRO A 82 -5.96 1.86 14.14
N CYS A 83 -5.13 2.88 13.88
CA CYS A 83 -5.59 4.27 13.77
C CYS A 83 -6.50 4.45 12.54
N ILE A 84 -6.17 3.79 11.42
CA ILE A 84 -6.98 3.83 10.20
C ILE A 84 -8.32 3.11 10.40
N GLU A 85 -8.35 2.00 11.14
CA GLU A 85 -9.61 1.33 11.48
C GLU A 85 -10.52 2.22 12.34
N ALA A 86 -9.97 3.01 13.27
CA ALA A 86 -10.75 4.00 14.01
C ALA A 86 -11.35 5.07 13.08
N VAL A 87 -10.61 5.51 12.05
CA VAL A 87 -11.12 6.44 11.03
C VAL A 87 -12.23 5.79 10.18
N LYS A 88 -12.09 4.53 9.76
CA LYS A 88 -13.16 3.79 9.06
C LYS A 88 -14.44 3.75 9.87
N ALA A 89 -14.33 3.44 11.17
CA ALA A 89 -15.48 3.39 12.08
C ALA A 89 -16.14 4.76 12.25
N ALA A 90 -15.36 5.85 12.28
CA ALA A 90 -15.87 7.22 12.43
C ALA A 90 -16.48 7.79 11.14
N HIS A 91 -16.10 7.27 9.96
CA HIS A 91 -16.54 7.77 8.66
C HIS A 91 -17.14 6.68 7.75
N PRO A 92 -18.19 5.95 8.17
CA PRO A 92 -18.76 4.83 7.43
C PRO A 92 -19.43 5.23 6.11
N ALA A 93 -19.71 6.51 5.91
CA ALA A 93 -20.41 7.03 4.75
C ALA A 93 -19.53 7.21 3.50
N ILE A 94 -18.22 7.04 3.63
CA ILE A 94 -17.27 7.15 2.51
C ILE A 94 -16.24 6.03 2.56
N PRO A 95 -15.66 5.65 1.40
CA PRO A 95 -14.51 4.75 1.38
C PRO A 95 -13.31 5.34 2.14
N VAL A 96 -12.81 4.57 3.12
CA VAL A 96 -11.54 4.82 3.80
C VAL A 96 -10.67 3.59 3.61
N LEU A 97 -9.55 3.71 2.90
CA LEU A 97 -8.67 2.59 2.58
C LEU A 97 -7.36 2.64 3.37
N LYS A 98 -6.94 1.46 3.83
CA LYS A 98 -5.55 1.21 4.24
C LYS A 98 -4.67 1.05 2.99
N PRO A 99 -3.35 1.26 3.09
CA PRO A 99 -2.47 1.20 1.92
C PRO A 99 -2.42 -0.19 1.27
N ASN A 100 -2.46 -1.27 2.04
CA ASN A 100 -2.16 -2.62 1.57
C ASN A 100 -3.40 -3.47 1.25
N GLU A 101 -4.59 -3.15 1.80
CA GLU A 101 -5.76 -4.04 1.73
C GLU A 101 -6.18 -4.34 0.29
N ALA A 102 -6.20 -3.33 -0.58
CA ALA A 102 -6.56 -3.53 -1.98
C ALA A 102 -5.53 -4.38 -2.74
N MET A 103 -4.25 -4.28 -2.41
CA MET A 103 -3.20 -5.10 -3.01
C MET A 103 -3.30 -6.55 -2.54
N ILE A 104 -3.58 -6.77 -1.25
CA ILE A 104 -3.78 -8.11 -0.69
C ILE A 104 -4.97 -8.79 -1.38
N ASP A 105 -6.09 -8.08 -1.50
CA ASP A 105 -7.27 -8.56 -2.21
C ASP A 105 -6.96 -8.94 -3.66
N ALA A 106 -6.30 -8.04 -4.39
CA ALA A 106 -5.92 -8.28 -5.78
C ALA A 106 -4.91 -9.43 -5.94
N ALA A 107 -4.00 -9.61 -4.97
CA ALA A 107 -3.05 -10.72 -4.97
C ALA A 107 -3.76 -12.07 -4.76
N LEU A 108 -4.74 -12.13 -3.87
CA LEU A 108 -5.55 -13.33 -3.64
C LEU A 108 -6.45 -13.65 -4.84
N ASP A 109 -6.98 -12.63 -5.53
CA ASP A 109 -7.74 -12.81 -6.77
C ASP A 109 -6.85 -13.38 -7.91
N ALA A 110 -5.59 -12.94 -7.97
CA ALA A 110 -4.62 -13.41 -8.97
C ALA A 110 -3.96 -14.75 -8.62
N ALA A 111 -4.11 -15.22 -7.38
CA ALA A 111 -3.50 -16.45 -6.87
C ALA A 111 -4.55 -17.38 -6.21
N PRO A 112 -5.43 -18.03 -6.98
CA PRO A 112 -6.53 -18.82 -6.43
C PRO A 112 -6.05 -20.03 -5.60
N SER A 113 -4.83 -20.52 -5.80
CA SER A 113 -4.24 -21.57 -4.94
C SER A 113 -3.49 -21.01 -3.72
N GLY A 114 -3.45 -19.68 -3.56
CA GLY A 114 -2.83 -19.00 -2.42
C GLY A 114 -1.30 -18.88 -2.48
N ARG A 115 -0.64 -19.28 -3.58
CA ARG A 115 0.82 -19.16 -3.74
C ARG A 115 1.21 -17.74 -4.15
N ILE A 116 1.52 -16.90 -3.18
CA ILE A 116 1.83 -15.48 -3.37
C ILE A 116 3.26 -15.20 -2.93
N GLY A 117 4.01 -14.52 -3.80
CA GLY A 117 5.32 -13.95 -3.46
C GLY A 117 5.15 -12.55 -2.90
N LEU A 118 5.74 -12.26 -1.75
CA LEU A 118 5.75 -10.93 -1.13
C LEU A 118 7.17 -10.37 -1.14
N ILE A 119 7.39 -9.29 -1.87
CA ILE A 119 8.69 -8.61 -1.94
C ILE A 119 8.71 -7.37 -1.05
N ALA A 120 9.75 -7.25 -0.22
CA ALA A 120 9.98 -6.07 0.62
C ALA A 120 11.46 -5.67 0.63
N THR A 121 11.72 -4.36 0.84
CA THR A 121 13.07 -3.79 1.04
C THR A 121 13.39 -3.53 2.51
N PHE A 122 12.43 -3.77 3.41
CA PHE A 122 12.54 -3.58 4.86
C PHE A 122 11.92 -4.79 5.57
N ARG A 123 12.74 -5.56 6.30
CA ARG A 123 12.32 -6.85 6.89
C ARG A 123 11.09 -6.77 7.82
N PRO A 124 10.94 -5.74 8.68
CA PRO A 124 9.75 -5.63 9.53
C PRO A 124 8.42 -5.55 8.77
N THR A 125 8.44 -5.17 7.49
CA THR A 125 7.25 -5.18 6.62
C THR A 125 6.60 -6.56 6.54
N PHE A 126 7.39 -7.63 6.51
CA PHE A 126 6.86 -9.00 6.49
C PHE A 126 6.03 -9.31 7.75
N ALA A 127 6.56 -8.94 8.92
CA ALA A 127 5.88 -9.17 10.19
C ALA A 127 4.52 -8.42 10.28
N SER A 128 4.44 -7.22 9.69
CA SER A 128 3.18 -6.46 9.66
C SER A 128 2.19 -6.99 8.63
N MET A 129 2.65 -7.51 7.49
CA MET A 129 1.75 -7.92 6.39
C MET A 129 1.28 -9.37 6.47
N ARG A 130 2.04 -10.28 7.10
CA ARG A 130 1.61 -11.67 7.27
C ARG A 130 0.22 -11.82 7.90
N PRO A 131 -0.10 -11.17 9.03
CA PRO A 131 -1.43 -11.27 9.62
C PRO A 131 -2.53 -10.70 8.74
N GLU A 132 -2.25 -9.65 7.95
CA GLU A 132 -3.23 -9.09 7.00
C GLU A 132 -3.53 -10.10 5.87
N PHE A 133 -2.50 -10.70 5.25
CA PHE A 133 -2.67 -11.76 4.26
C PHE A 133 -3.40 -12.98 4.84
N ALA A 134 -3.00 -13.43 6.03
CA ALA A 134 -3.62 -14.58 6.70
C ALA A 134 -5.11 -14.34 6.98
N ALA A 135 -5.48 -13.15 7.48
CA ALA A 135 -6.86 -12.80 7.74
C ALA A 135 -7.70 -12.73 6.45
N ALA A 136 -7.16 -12.09 5.39
CA ALA A 136 -7.86 -11.95 4.12
C ALA A 136 -8.03 -13.31 3.40
N SER A 137 -7.01 -14.18 3.42
CA SER A 137 -7.09 -15.51 2.83
C SER A 137 -8.06 -16.42 3.58
N ALA A 138 -8.04 -16.39 4.92
CA ALA A 138 -8.97 -17.15 5.75
C ALA A 138 -10.43 -16.75 5.50
N ALA A 139 -10.70 -15.44 5.37
CA ALA A 139 -12.04 -14.92 5.05
C ALA A 139 -12.56 -15.41 3.69
N ARG A 140 -11.66 -15.79 2.77
CA ARG A 140 -11.97 -16.31 1.42
C ARG A 140 -11.87 -17.84 1.33
N GLY A 141 -11.49 -18.53 2.40
CA GLY A 141 -11.26 -19.98 2.40
C GLY A 141 -10.05 -20.42 1.56
N ILE A 142 -9.09 -19.53 1.32
CA ILE A 142 -7.88 -19.82 0.54
C ILE A 142 -6.77 -20.30 1.47
N ALA A 143 -6.14 -21.42 1.14
CA ALA A 143 -4.94 -21.92 1.85
C ALA A 143 -3.72 -21.08 1.43
N LEU A 144 -3.27 -20.18 2.29
CA LEU A 144 -2.18 -19.25 1.97
C LEU A 144 -0.80 -19.91 2.01
N ASP A 145 -0.05 -19.83 0.90
CA ASP A 145 1.41 -20.07 0.81
C ASP A 145 2.08 -18.73 0.48
N LEU A 146 2.40 -17.95 1.53
CA LEU A 146 3.04 -16.64 1.39
C LEU A 146 4.56 -16.80 1.44
N ARG A 147 5.23 -16.58 0.32
CA ARG A 147 6.69 -16.68 0.18
C ARG A 147 7.32 -15.30 0.19
N GLU A 148 8.31 -15.09 1.05
CA GLU A 148 8.93 -13.79 1.30
C GLU A 148 10.24 -13.65 0.56
N GLY A 149 10.37 -12.59 -0.24
CA GLY A 149 11.59 -12.18 -0.93
C GLY A 149 12.10 -10.85 -0.41
N PHE A 150 13.24 -10.86 0.26
CA PHE A 150 13.88 -9.65 0.73
C PHE A 150 14.83 -9.09 -0.34
N ALA A 151 14.49 -7.90 -0.87
CA ALA A 151 15.33 -7.19 -1.83
C ALA A 151 16.46 -6.45 -1.09
N GLU A 152 17.49 -7.19 -0.69
CA GLU A 152 18.61 -6.68 0.10
C GLU A 152 19.35 -5.54 -0.62
N GLY A 153 19.59 -4.44 0.11
CA GLY A 153 20.26 -3.25 -0.43
C GLY A 153 19.47 -2.43 -1.45
N ALA A 154 18.22 -2.83 -1.78
CA ALA A 154 17.39 -2.07 -2.73
C ALA A 154 17.05 -0.67 -2.19
N MET A 155 16.65 -0.56 -0.92
CA MET A 155 16.36 0.74 -0.30
C MET A 155 17.57 1.66 -0.33
N ALA A 156 18.74 1.15 0.06
CA ALA A 156 19.98 1.93 0.03
C ALA A 156 20.39 2.37 -1.39
N ALA A 157 20.10 1.57 -2.41
CA ALA A 157 20.28 1.98 -3.81
C ALA A 157 19.34 3.14 -4.19
N LEU A 158 18.08 3.06 -3.81
CA LEU A 158 17.08 4.09 -4.08
C LEU A 158 17.44 5.42 -3.38
N GLU A 159 17.87 5.36 -2.13
CA GLU A 159 18.31 6.55 -1.35
C GLU A 159 19.50 7.27 -1.98
N ARG A 160 20.36 6.54 -2.70
CA ARG A 160 21.46 7.11 -3.48
C ARG A 160 21.07 7.58 -4.88
N GLY A 161 19.78 7.48 -5.24
CA GLY A 161 19.28 7.81 -6.57
C GLY A 161 19.47 6.71 -7.63
N ASP A 162 19.98 5.54 -7.26
CA ASP A 162 20.15 4.41 -8.17
C ASP A 162 18.89 3.54 -8.23
N GLY A 163 17.88 4.08 -8.92
CA GLY A 163 16.62 3.38 -9.12
C GLY A 163 16.75 2.11 -9.95
N ALA A 164 17.71 2.03 -10.87
CA ALA A 164 17.92 0.83 -11.68
C ALA A 164 18.43 -0.34 -10.83
N ALA A 165 19.39 -0.09 -9.95
CA ALA A 165 19.86 -1.10 -9.00
C ALA A 165 18.77 -1.52 -8.00
N HIS A 166 17.94 -0.58 -7.53
CA HIS A 166 16.77 -0.89 -6.70
C HIS A 166 15.84 -1.88 -7.41
N ASP A 167 15.43 -1.58 -8.64
CA ASP A 167 14.49 -2.39 -9.41
C ASP A 167 15.08 -3.77 -9.75
N ALA A 168 16.36 -3.84 -10.10
CA ALA A 168 17.06 -5.10 -10.36
C ALA A 168 17.11 -6.01 -9.13
N ARG A 169 17.36 -5.46 -7.94
CA ARG A 169 17.37 -6.22 -6.67
C ARG A 169 15.99 -6.77 -6.32
N ALA A 170 14.94 -5.99 -6.55
CA ALA A 170 13.56 -6.46 -6.37
C ALA A 170 13.23 -7.62 -7.32
N ALA A 171 13.64 -7.53 -8.58
CA ALA A 171 13.45 -8.60 -9.55
C ALA A 171 14.24 -9.88 -9.20
N GLU A 172 15.46 -9.75 -8.71
CA GLU A 172 16.26 -10.90 -8.27
C GLU A 172 15.63 -11.60 -7.06
N ALA A 173 15.17 -10.83 -6.07
CA ALA A 173 14.44 -11.37 -4.94
C ALA A 173 13.17 -12.13 -5.37
N ALA A 174 12.46 -11.62 -6.39
CA ALA A 174 11.25 -12.26 -6.91
C ALA A 174 11.52 -13.58 -7.65
N LYS A 175 12.62 -13.70 -8.39
CA LYS A 175 13.02 -14.96 -9.06
C LYS A 175 13.25 -16.09 -8.08
N GLY A 176 13.77 -15.80 -6.88
CA GLY A 176 14.03 -16.78 -5.83
C GLY A 176 12.78 -17.40 -5.20
N LEU A 177 11.57 -16.91 -5.51
CA LEU A 177 10.34 -17.36 -4.86
C LEU A 177 9.68 -18.60 -5.51
N GLY A 178 10.26 -19.13 -6.58
CA GLY A 178 9.76 -20.34 -7.24
C GLY A 178 8.42 -20.14 -7.96
N ASP A 179 7.49 -21.05 -7.80
CA ASP A 179 6.23 -21.15 -8.55
C ASP A 179 5.04 -20.34 -7.96
N CYS A 180 5.28 -19.14 -7.43
CA CYS A 180 4.19 -18.24 -7.04
C CYS A 180 3.26 -17.92 -8.22
N GLU A 181 1.97 -17.76 -7.98
CA GLU A 181 0.98 -17.38 -9.00
C GLU A 181 0.96 -15.88 -9.24
N ALA A 182 1.26 -15.09 -8.19
CA ALA A 182 1.34 -13.63 -8.26
C ALA A 182 2.46 -13.11 -7.35
N ILE A 183 2.96 -11.93 -7.65
CA ILE A 183 3.96 -11.22 -6.84
C ILE A 183 3.36 -9.93 -6.31
N ALA A 184 3.40 -9.74 -5.01
CA ALA A 184 2.96 -8.53 -4.31
C ALA A 184 4.16 -7.69 -3.88
N LEU A 185 4.20 -6.42 -4.25
CA LEU A 185 5.24 -5.46 -3.88
C LEU A 185 4.77 -4.65 -2.65
N ALA A 186 5.34 -4.97 -1.50
CA ALA A 186 4.83 -4.58 -0.18
C ALA A 186 4.96 -3.09 0.18
N GLN A 187 5.62 -2.28 -0.64
CA GLN A 187 5.91 -0.89 -0.32
C GLN A 187 5.66 0.02 -1.52
N PHE A 188 5.23 1.27 -1.24
CA PHE A 188 5.01 2.27 -2.29
C PHE A 188 6.25 2.50 -3.16
N SER A 189 7.43 2.55 -2.54
CA SER A 189 8.71 2.71 -3.25
C SER A 189 9.03 1.57 -4.21
N LEU A 190 8.52 0.36 -3.96
CA LEU A 190 8.70 -0.81 -4.83
C LEU A 190 7.84 -0.77 -6.09
N ALA A 191 6.79 0.07 -6.17
CA ALA A 191 5.89 0.10 -7.32
C ALA A 191 6.62 0.32 -8.64
N ARG A 192 7.69 1.13 -8.64
CA ARG A 192 8.55 1.38 -9.80
C ARG A 192 9.21 0.11 -10.36
N ALA A 193 9.46 -0.89 -9.53
CA ALA A 193 10.09 -2.14 -9.93
C ALA A 193 9.12 -3.11 -10.63
N ALA A 194 7.81 -2.85 -10.61
CA ALA A 194 6.81 -3.77 -11.14
C ALA A 194 7.07 -4.24 -12.58
N PRO A 195 7.43 -3.37 -13.56
CA PRO A 195 7.71 -3.82 -14.93
C PRO A 195 8.93 -4.77 -15.01
N VAL A 196 9.98 -4.50 -14.22
CA VAL A 196 11.20 -5.32 -14.20
C VAL A 196 10.94 -6.66 -13.53
N VAL A 197 10.18 -6.68 -12.43
CA VAL A 197 9.75 -7.90 -11.72
C VAL A 197 8.84 -8.74 -12.61
N ALA A 198 7.85 -8.15 -13.28
CA ALA A 198 6.94 -8.85 -14.17
C ALA A 198 7.70 -9.50 -15.34
N LYS A 199 8.64 -8.77 -15.95
CA LYS A 199 9.50 -9.31 -17.03
C LYS A 199 10.39 -10.46 -16.54
N ALA A 200 10.92 -10.35 -15.31
CA ALA A 200 11.84 -11.33 -14.75
C ALA A 200 11.15 -12.63 -14.30
N THR A 201 9.88 -12.55 -13.90
CA THR A 201 9.11 -13.68 -13.34
C THR A 201 8.07 -14.25 -14.31
N GLY A 202 7.61 -13.46 -15.29
CA GLY A 202 6.47 -13.82 -16.17
C GLY A 202 5.13 -13.84 -15.43
N ARG A 203 5.01 -13.20 -14.27
CA ARG A 203 3.83 -13.29 -13.38
C ARG A 203 3.14 -11.97 -13.21
N PRO A 204 1.84 -11.96 -12.84
CA PRO A 204 1.14 -10.76 -12.39
C PRO A 204 1.88 -10.14 -11.20
N VAL A 205 2.11 -8.84 -11.26
CA VAL A 205 2.75 -8.07 -10.19
C VAL A 205 1.79 -7.03 -9.68
N LEU A 206 1.44 -7.13 -8.39
CA LEU A 206 0.53 -6.23 -7.71
C LEU A 206 1.34 -5.20 -6.93
N THR A 207 0.97 -3.93 -7.08
CA THR A 207 1.59 -2.83 -6.34
C THR A 207 0.57 -2.19 -5.41
N THR A 208 1.02 -1.73 -4.28
CA THR A 208 0.16 -1.05 -3.30
C THR A 208 -0.55 0.18 -3.89
N PRO A 209 0.13 1.11 -4.61
CA PRO A 209 -0.55 2.28 -5.16
C PRO A 209 -1.53 1.91 -6.30
N ASP A 210 -1.16 1.02 -7.21
CA ASP A 210 -2.01 0.68 -8.35
C ASP A 210 -3.31 0.00 -7.90
N SER A 211 -3.20 -0.96 -6.99
CA SER A 211 -4.35 -1.66 -6.43
C SER A 211 -5.28 -0.71 -5.65
N ALA A 212 -4.70 0.24 -4.89
CA ALA A 212 -5.49 1.24 -4.17
C ALA A 212 -6.28 2.16 -5.12
N VAL A 213 -5.65 2.62 -6.21
CA VAL A 213 -6.33 3.44 -7.24
C VAL A 213 -7.45 2.65 -7.91
N ALA A 214 -7.20 1.41 -8.32
CA ALA A 214 -8.21 0.56 -8.94
C ALA A 214 -9.41 0.32 -8.00
N ARG A 215 -9.15 0.06 -6.72
CA ARG A 215 -10.18 -0.14 -5.71
C ARG A 215 -11.02 1.11 -5.46
N LEU A 216 -10.38 2.28 -5.30
CA LEU A 216 -11.08 3.56 -5.14
C LEU A 216 -11.98 3.87 -6.33
N ARG A 217 -11.46 3.67 -7.56
CA ARG A 217 -12.24 3.86 -8.79
C ARG A 217 -13.48 2.98 -8.80
N SER A 218 -13.36 1.71 -8.44
CA SER A 218 -14.49 0.78 -8.34
C SER A 218 -15.52 1.22 -7.30
N LEU A 219 -15.08 1.66 -6.12
CA LEU A 219 -15.97 2.07 -5.02
C LEU A 219 -16.70 3.38 -5.30
N LEU A 220 -16.12 4.29 -6.08
CA LEU A 220 -16.73 5.59 -6.40
C LEU A 220 -17.47 5.59 -7.73
N ALA A 221 -17.41 4.51 -8.52
CA ALA A 221 -18.20 4.33 -9.74
C ALA A 221 -19.53 3.59 -9.48
N ALA A 222 -19.67 2.98 -8.31
CA ALA A 222 -20.88 2.27 -7.88
C ALA A 222 -21.89 3.22 -7.25
#